data_be9831df02db38ec1e380c02520d0555
#
_entry.id   be9831df02db38ec1e380c02520d0555
#
_cell.length_a   1.000
_cell.length_b   1.000
_cell.length_c   1.000
_cell.angle_alpha   90.00
_cell.angle_beta   90.00
_cell.angle_gamma   90.00
#
_symmetry.space_group_name_H-M   'P 1'
#
loop_
_entity.id
_entity.type
_entity.pdbx_description
1 polymer ?
#
loop_
_entity_poly.entity_id
_entity_poly.type
_entity_poly.pdbx_seq_one_letter_code
_entity_poly.pdbx_strand_id
1 'polypeptide(L)'
;MRTEWFPLVNEEGETIGKATRKECHSGSKLLHPVIHLHIFNKDGDLYLQKRSMNKDIQPGKWDTAVGGHIDYGESVEEALRREVREELGITDFTPVFIKRYIFESSIEKELVNSF
;
A
#
# COMPACT_ATOMS: atom_id res chain seq x y z
N MET A 1 -7.68 -20.96 3.80
CA MET A 1 -7.14 -19.59 3.71
C MET A 1 -7.41 -19.01 2.33
N ARG A 2 -7.84 -17.77 2.28
CA ARG A 2 -8.20 -17.13 1.02
C ARG A 2 -6.95 -16.61 0.31
N THR A 3 -6.78 -16.93 -0.98
CA THR A 3 -5.67 -16.40 -1.77
C THR A 3 -5.89 -14.92 -2.06
N GLU A 4 -4.88 -14.10 -1.79
CA GLU A 4 -4.91 -12.68 -2.13
C GLU A 4 -4.33 -12.47 -3.53
N TRP A 5 -5.07 -11.78 -4.38
CA TRP A 5 -4.64 -11.44 -5.74
C TRP A 5 -4.41 -9.95 -5.85
N PHE A 6 -3.25 -9.57 -6.37
CA PHE A 6 -2.90 -8.18 -6.63
C PHE A 6 -2.88 -7.91 -8.12
N PRO A 7 -3.29 -6.72 -8.56
CA PRO A 7 -3.09 -6.34 -9.96
C PRO A 7 -1.60 -6.15 -10.22
N LEU A 8 -1.15 -6.52 -11.41
CA LEU A 8 0.16 -6.13 -11.89
C LEU A 8 -0.05 -4.90 -12.77
N VAL A 9 0.81 -3.91 -12.63
CA VAL A 9 0.62 -2.62 -13.29
C VAL A 9 1.87 -2.20 -14.06
N ASN A 10 1.69 -1.30 -15.03
CA ASN A 10 2.78 -0.59 -15.67
C ASN A 10 3.12 0.66 -14.85
N GLU A 11 4.07 1.45 -15.31
CA GLU A 11 4.52 2.65 -14.57
C GLU A 11 3.46 3.75 -14.51
N GLU A 12 2.47 3.72 -15.40
CA GLU A 12 1.32 4.65 -15.38
C GLU A 12 0.20 4.17 -14.44
N GLY A 13 0.36 2.99 -13.85
CA GLY A 13 -0.64 2.43 -12.94
C GLY A 13 -1.77 1.67 -13.62
N GLU A 14 -1.63 1.40 -14.92
CA GLU A 14 -2.62 0.63 -15.66
C GLU A 14 -2.45 -0.87 -15.36
N THR A 15 -3.54 -1.57 -15.11
CA THR A 15 -3.51 -3.01 -14.83
C THR A 15 -3.17 -3.79 -16.09
N ILE A 16 -2.11 -4.60 -16.02
CA ILE A 16 -1.63 -5.41 -17.13
C ILE A 16 -1.67 -6.92 -16.82
N GLY A 17 -2.08 -7.30 -15.62
CA GLY A 17 -2.15 -8.69 -15.20
C GLY A 17 -2.50 -8.81 -13.75
N LYS A 18 -2.29 -10.01 -13.19
CA LYS A 18 -2.47 -10.25 -11.75
C LYS A 18 -1.51 -11.32 -11.27
N ALA A 19 -1.20 -11.29 -9.97
CA ALA A 19 -0.36 -12.28 -9.31
C ALA A 19 -0.80 -12.41 -7.87
N THR A 20 -0.40 -13.51 -7.23
CA THR A 20 -0.70 -13.70 -5.81
C THR A 20 0.25 -12.85 -4.96
N ARG A 21 -0.17 -12.59 -3.71
CA ARG A 21 0.68 -11.92 -2.73
C ARG A 21 2.04 -12.62 -2.62
N LYS A 22 2.03 -13.95 -2.56
CA LYS A 22 3.25 -14.75 -2.45
C LYS A 22 4.18 -14.52 -3.63
N GLU A 23 3.65 -14.49 -4.85
CA GLU A 23 4.45 -14.24 -6.04
C GLU A 23 5.07 -12.84 -6.02
N CYS A 24 4.31 -11.83 -5.60
CA CYS A 24 4.79 -10.45 -5.53
C CYS A 24 5.89 -10.26 -4.48
N HIS A 25 5.89 -11.07 -3.43
CA HIS A 25 6.84 -10.95 -2.32
C HIS A 25 7.95 -12.00 -2.33
N SER A 26 8.13 -12.71 -3.42
CA SER A 26 9.10 -13.81 -3.52
C SER A 26 10.41 -13.45 -4.21
N GLY A 27 10.66 -12.16 -4.44
CA GLY A 27 11.84 -11.71 -5.17
C GLY A 27 11.66 -11.64 -6.68
N SER A 28 10.44 -11.94 -7.19
CA SER A 28 10.11 -11.83 -8.61
C SER A 28 10.13 -10.40 -9.11
N LYS A 29 9.97 -9.45 -8.21
CA LYS A 29 9.93 -8.01 -8.49
C LYS A 29 8.86 -7.62 -9.50
N LEU A 30 7.72 -8.31 -9.46
CA LEU A 30 6.55 -7.94 -10.23
C LEU A 30 5.99 -6.62 -9.70
N LEU A 31 5.79 -5.65 -10.59
CA LEU A 31 5.30 -4.34 -10.17
C LEU A 31 3.83 -4.41 -9.79
N HIS A 32 3.53 -4.14 -8.53
CA HIS A 32 2.16 -4.14 -8.00
C HIS A 32 1.90 -2.86 -7.22
N PRO A 33 0.65 -2.34 -7.24
CA PRO A 33 0.34 -1.06 -6.62
C PRO A 33 0.07 -1.19 -5.14
N VAL A 34 0.49 -0.15 -4.39
CA VAL A 34 0.18 0.00 -2.98
C VAL A 34 -0.30 1.43 -2.73
N ILE A 35 -0.93 1.64 -1.58
CA ILE A 35 -1.28 2.98 -1.12
C ILE A 35 -0.52 3.29 0.17
N HIS A 36 -0.11 4.55 0.31
CA HIS A 36 0.44 5.08 1.55
C HIS A 36 -0.33 6.36 1.88
N LEU A 37 -0.80 6.49 3.12
CA LEU A 37 -1.46 7.69 3.58
C LEU A 37 -0.63 8.32 4.69
N HIS A 38 -0.37 9.61 4.55
CA HIS A 38 0.30 10.42 5.56
C HIS A 38 -0.74 11.24 6.30
N ILE A 39 -0.64 11.26 7.62
CA ILE A 39 -1.55 12.01 8.48
C ILE A 39 -0.74 12.97 9.32
N PHE A 40 -1.14 14.24 9.31
CA PHE A 40 -0.51 15.29 10.10
C PHE A 40 -1.52 15.84 11.09
N ASN A 41 -1.06 16.18 12.29
CA ASN A 41 -1.92 16.93 13.22
C ASN A 41 -1.93 18.41 12.84
N LYS A 42 -2.70 19.21 13.55
CA LYS A 42 -2.82 20.66 13.27
C LYS A 42 -1.53 21.42 13.46
N ASP A 43 -0.58 20.85 14.20
CA ASP A 43 0.74 21.45 14.43
C ASP A 43 1.77 21.02 13.40
N GLY A 44 1.37 20.21 12.43
CA GLY A 44 2.25 19.74 11.37
C GLY A 44 3.07 18.51 11.70
N ASP A 45 2.80 17.85 12.83
CA ASP A 45 3.51 16.63 13.21
C ASP A 45 2.98 15.43 12.45
N LEU A 46 3.90 14.64 11.90
CA LEU A 46 3.56 13.45 11.12
C LEU A 46 3.28 12.26 12.03
N TYR A 47 2.14 11.60 11.79
CA TYR A 47 1.80 10.36 12.50
C TYR A 47 2.47 9.17 11.81
N LEU A 48 3.17 8.35 12.59
CA LEU A 48 3.80 7.10 12.11
C LEU A 48 3.31 5.95 12.98
N GLN A 49 3.22 4.75 12.37
CA GLN A 49 2.95 3.53 13.12
C GLN A 49 4.13 2.56 13.00
N LYS A 50 4.40 1.84 14.06
CA LYS A 50 5.43 0.80 14.05
C LYS A 50 4.79 -0.50 13.59
N ARG A 51 5.41 -1.13 12.58
CA ARG A 51 4.93 -2.42 12.07
C ARG A 51 5.10 -3.49 13.14
N SER A 52 4.13 -4.40 13.20
CA SER A 52 4.21 -5.55 14.09
C SER A 52 5.43 -6.42 13.75
N MET A 53 6.04 -7.02 14.76
CA MET A 53 7.12 -7.99 14.57
C MET A 53 6.66 -9.24 13.81
N ASN A 54 5.34 -9.47 13.70
CA ASN A 54 4.77 -10.60 12.98
C ASN A 54 4.54 -10.35 11.50
N LYS A 55 4.87 -9.14 11.00
CA LYS A 55 4.72 -8.83 9.58
C LYS A 55 5.77 -9.57 8.75
N ASP A 56 5.38 -10.04 7.58
CA ASP A 56 6.28 -10.74 6.64
C ASP A 56 7.22 -9.78 5.92
N ILE A 57 6.86 -8.48 5.84
CA ILE A 57 7.65 -7.44 5.20
C ILE A 57 8.04 -6.39 6.25
N GLN A 58 9.35 -6.11 6.36
CA GLN A 58 9.89 -5.06 7.24
C GLN A 58 9.32 -5.13 8.68
N PRO A 59 9.39 -6.29 9.36
CA PRO A 59 8.85 -6.40 10.73
C PRO A 59 9.55 -5.44 11.69
N GLY A 60 8.78 -4.83 12.60
CA GLY A 60 9.31 -3.91 13.60
C GLY A 60 9.77 -2.56 13.11
N LYS A 61 9.66 -2.27 11.81
CA LYS A 61 10.04 -0.97 11.23
C LYS A 61 8.91 0.04 11.37
N TRP A 62 9.27 1.33 11.37
CA TRP A 62 8.30 2.42 11.34
C TRP A 62 7.73 2.58 9.93
N ASP A 63 6.46 2.87 9.85
CA ASP A 63 5.76 3.00 8.58
C ASP A 63 4.84 4.21 8.60
N THR A 64 4.29 4.56 7.42
CA THR A 64 3.29 5.63 7.29
C THR A 64 2.04 5.30 8.13
N ALA A 65 1.20 6.31 8.36
CA ALA A 65 0.00 6.15 9.17
C ALA A 65 -0.89 5.02 8.69
N VAL A 66 -1.07 4.91 7.37
CA VAL A 66 -1.80 3.81 6.74
C VAL A 66 -1.04 3.37 5.50
N GLY A 67 -0.88 2.07 5.34
CA GLY A 67 -0.26 1.50 4.15
C GLY A 67 -0.87 0.14 3.85
N GLY A 68 -1.01 -0.17 2.57
CA GLY A 68 -1.57 -1.46 2.18
C GLY A 68 -1.54 -1.69 0.69
N HIS A 69 -1.87 -2.91 0.32
CA HIS A 69 -1.92 -3.35 -1.07
C HIS A 69 -3.28 -3.06 -1.68
N ILE A 70 -3.29 -2.90 -3.00
CA ILE A 70 -4.53 -2.79 -3.76
C ILE A 70 -4.91 -4.18 -4.22
N ASP A 71 -6.14 -4.61 -3.97
CA ASP A 71 -6.62 -5.91 -4.41
C ASP A 71 -7.00 -5.87 -5.89
N TYR A 72 -6.87 -6.99 -6.58
CA TYR A 72 -7.26 -7.10 -7.97
C TYR A 72 -8.74 -6.73 -8.13
N GLY A 73 -9.04 -5.81 -9.04
CA GLY A 73 -10.40 -5.31 -9.27
C GLY A 73 -10.77 -4.08 -8.44
N GLU A 74 -9.89 -3.67 -7.54
CA GLU A 74 -10.12 -2.51 -6.66
C GLU A 74 -9.43 -1.27 -7.23
N SER A 75 -10.07 -0.12 -7.15
CA SER A 75 -9.42 1.14 -7.55
C SER A 75 -8.49 1.62 -6.43
N VAL A 76 -7.63 2.58 -6.76
CA VAL A 76 -6.73 3.20 -5.77
C VAL A 76 -7.54 3.82 -4.63
N GLU A 77 -8.60 4.56 -4.95
CA GLU A 77 -9.44 5.20 -3.94
C GLU A 77 -10.19 4.19 -3.07
N GLU A 78 -10.71 3.12 -3.67
CA GLU A 78 -11.38 2.05 -2.92
C GLU A 78 -10.40 1.38 -1.94
N ALA A 79 -9.18 1.11 -2.38
CA ALA A 79 -8.14 0.51 -1.54
C ALA A 79 -7.78 1.43 -0.39
N LEU A 80 -7.59 2.73 -0.68
CA LEU A 80 -7.25 3.72 0.34
C LEU A 80 -8.34 3.78 1.43
N ARG A 81 -9.60 3.88 1.03
CA ARG A 81 -10.72 3.96 1.99
C ARG A 81 -10.89 2.68 2.78
N ARG A 82 -10.69 1.53 2.15
CA ARG A 82 -10.75 0.23 2.84
C ARG A 82 -9.65 0.12 3.90
N GLU A 83 -8.42 0.43 3.53
CA GLU A 83 -7.28 0.34 4.45
C GLU A 83 -7.42 1.31 5.63
N VAL A 84 -7.88 2.53 5.39
CA VAL A 84 -8.09 3.52 6.46
C VAL A 84 -9.18 3.05 7.41
N ARG A 85 -10.26 2.48 6.89
CA ARG A 85 -11.34 1.94 7.72
C ARG A 85 -10.84 0.76 8.56
N GLU A 86 -10.08 -0.16 7.95
CA GLU A 86 -9.57 -1.34 8.64
C GLU A 86 -8.55 -0.99 9.72
N GLU A 87 -7.66 -0.05 9.45
CA GLU A 87 -6.56 0.27 10.37
C GLU A 87 -6.93 1.34 11.39
N LEU A 88 -7.76 2.32 11.03
CA LEU A 88 -8.08 3.46 11.89
C LEU A 88 -9.56 3.60 12.24
N GLY A 89 -10.44 2.86 11.56
CA GLY A 89 -11.88 2.97 11.77
C GLY A 89 -12.50 4.28 11.26
N ILE A 90 -11.78 4.99 10.40
CA ILE A 90 -12.24 6.27 9.84
C ILE A 90 -12.89 6.03 8.48
N THR A 91 -14.08 6.61 8.26
CA THR A 91 -14.81 6.49 7.00
C THR A 91 -15.02 7.82 6.28
N ASP A 92 -14.93 8.93 7.00
CA ASP A 92 -15.19 10.26 6.45
C ASP A 92 -13.91 11.09 6.46
N PHE A 93 -13.27 11.21 5.30
CA PHE A 93 -12.07 12.00 5.13
C PHE A 93 -11.87 12.34 3.66
N THR A 94 -11.10 13.38 3.39
CA THR A 94 -10.77 13.81 2.02
C THR A 94 -9.26 13.68 1.83
N PRO A 95 -8.81 12.64 1.12
CA PRO A 95 -7.38 12.48 0.86
C PRO A 95 -6.89 13.45 -0.21
N VAL A 96 -5.62 13.86 -0.10
CA VAL A 96 -4.95 14.68 -1.08
C VAL A 96 -3.84 13.85 -1.71
N PHE A 97 -3.89 13.67 -3.02
CA PHE A 97 -2.85 12.93 -3.73
C PHE A 97 -1.54 13.72 -3.71
N ILE A 98 -0.43 13.06 -3.34
CA ILE A 98 0.89 13.67 -3.29
C ILE A 98 1.70 13.31 -4.52
N LYS A 99 2.00 12.01 -4.71
CA LYS A 99 2.77 11.53 -5.86
C LYS A 99 2.67 10.03 -6.01
N ARG A 100 3.09 9.56 -7.18
CA ARG A 100 3.21 8.14 -7.49
C ARG A 100 4.66 7.86 -7.85
N TYR A 101 5.26 6.82 -7.27
CA TYR A 101 6.66 6.48 -7.52
C TYR A 101 6.87 4.97 -7.36
N ILE A 102 8.00 4.49 -7.90
CA ILE A 102 8.37 3.09 -7.79
C ILE A 102 9.34 2.91 -6.63
N PHE A 103 9.02 1.98 -5.75
CA PHE A 103 9.89 1.52 -4.68
C PHE A 103 10.32 0.09 -4.99
N GLU A 104 11.61 -0.19 -4.89
CA GLU A 104 12.14 -1.53 -5.11
C GLU A 104 13.04 -1.95 -3.95
N SER A 105 12.78 -3.17 -3.44
CA SER A 105 13.62 -3.80 -2.43
C SER A 105 14.20 -5.09 -2.99
N SER A 106 14.91 -5.85 -2.16
CA SER A 106 15.48 -7.13 -2.60
C SER A 106 14.41 -8.17 -2.93
N ILE A 107 13.19 -8.02 -2.41
CA ILE A 107 12.12 -9.01 -2.55
C ILE A 107 10.91 -8.54 -3.33
N GLU A 108 10.72 -7.22 -3.50
CA GLU A 108 9.51 -6.71 -4.15
C GLU A 108 9.73 -5.40 -4.87
N LYS A 109 8.78 -5.08 -5.76
CA LYS A 109 8.76 -3.82 -6.51
C LYS A 109 7.34 -3.27 -6.47
N GLU A 110 7.18 -2.07 -5.91
CA GLU A 110 5.87 -1.48 -5.67
C GLU A 110 5.69 -0.16 -6.42
N LEU A 111 4.49 0.04 -7.00
CA LEU A 111 4.09 1.35 -7.48
C LEU A 111 3.33 2.02 -6.33
N VAL A 112 3.98 2.96 -5.66
CA VAL A 112 3.43 3.61 -4.48
C VAL A 112 2.57 4.79 -4.88
N ASN A 113 1.31 4.77 -4.46
CA ASN A 113 0.38 5.89 -4.61
C ASN A 113 0.31 6.57 -3.24
N SER A 114 0.93 7.75 -3.14
CA SER A 114 1.11 8.46 -1.87
C SER A 114 0.08 9.57 -1.72
N PHE A 115 -0.55 9.58 -0.56
CA PHE A 115 -1.56 10.58 -0.18
C PHE A 115 -1.22 11.29 1.11
#